data_a4d3ba0782e0fe842e2bd9229d792184
#
_entry.id   a4d3ba0782e0fe842e2bd9229d792184
#
_cell.length_a   1.000
_cell.length_b   1.000
_cell.length_c   1.000
_cell.angle_alpha   90.00
_cell.angle_beta   90.00
_cell.angle_gamma   90.00
#
_symmetry.space_group_name_H-M   'P 1'
#
loop_
_entity.id
_entity.type
_entity.pdbx_description
1 polymer ?
#
loop_
_entity_poly.entity_id
_entity_poly.type
_entity_poly.pdbx_seq_one_letter_code
_entity_poly.pdbx_strand_id
1 'polypeptide(L)'
;NDGSWWSNSAEDVTARACFFDDQYVFNADGSFNNVLGTETWLEAWQGVSSDQCGAPVAPHDGSNAATWDYNTGTGNVTINGLGAFLGLPKAVNEGELSSDTPPAVPESITYTVTLSGSDMTVVIECGTGVFWTFQFVKVGGTGSPFEGAWKMAPEAGALMVGPAANDGSWWSNSAEDVTARAC
;
A
#
# COMPACT_ATOMS: atom_id res chain seq x y z
N ASN A 1 4.81 -4.19 -11.84
CA ASN A 1 5.81 -3.21 -11.44
C ASN A 1 7.14 -3.90 -11.21
N ASP A 2 8.20 -3.30 -11.68
CA ASP A 2 9.54 -3.85 -11.68
C ASP A 2 10.44 -3.24 -10.58
N GLY A 3 9.92 -2.31 -9.79
CA GLY A 3 10.69 -1.61 -8.77
C GLY A 3 11.87 -0.78 -9.31
N SER A 4 11.91 -0.52 -10.63
CA SER A 4 13.06 0.10 -11.28
C SER A 4 13.35 1.52 -10.80
N TRP A 5 12.34 2.21 -10.29
CA TRP A 5 12.53 3.54 -9.75
C TRP A 5 12.84 3.48 -8.25
N TRP A 6 12.16 2.64 -7.51
CA TRP A 6 12.42 2.41 -6.10
C TRP A 6 11.71 1.14 -5.60
N SER A 7 12.33 0.46 -4.64
CA SER A 7 11.74 -0.59 -3.83
C SER A 7 12.30 -0.54 -2.41
N ASN A 8 11.51 -0.93 -1.43
CA ASN A 8 11.98 -0.99 -0.05
C ASN A 8 13.04 -2.07 0.14
N SER A 9 14.04 -1.78 0.93
CA SER A 9 15.06 -2.70 1.40
C SER A 9 14.64 -3.42 2.69
N ALA A 10 15.45 -4.34 3.19
CA ALA A 10 15.25 -4.96 4.50
C ALA A 10 15.44 -3.95 5.65
N GLU A 11 16.34 -2.98 5.47
CA GLU A 11 16.54 -1.88 6.42
C GLU A 11 15.31 -0.99 6.49
N ASP A 12 14.63 -0.72 5.36
CA ASP A 12 13.38 0.03 5.33
C ASP A 12 12.27 -0.67 6.13
N VAL A 13 12.20 -2.00 6.09
CA VAL A 13 11.23 -2.75 6.91
C VAL A 13 11.44 -2.49 8.40
N THR A 14 12.70 -2.41 8.84
CA THR A 14 13.03 -2.12 10.23
C THR A 14 12.80 -0.65 10.57
N ALA A 15 13.25 0.27 9.71
CA ALA A 15 13.15 1.71 9.93
C ALA A 15 11.68 2.22 9.88
N ARG A 16 10.82 1.53 9.12
CA ARG A 16 9.40 1.84 8.95
C ARG A 16 8.51 0.78 9.60
N ALA A 17 8.91 0.19 10.71
CA ALA A 17 8.15 -0.88 11.39
C ALA A 17 6.69 -0.49 11.66
N CYS A 18 6.44 0.79 11.96
CA CYS A 18 5.10 1.37 12.14
C CYS A 18 4.21 1.32 10.87
N PHE A 19 4.79 1.15 9.68
CA PHE A 19 4.07 0.95 8.43
C PHE A 19 3.77 -0.53 8.18
N PHE A 20 4.69 -1.40 8.57
CA PHE A 20 4.56 -2.84 8.32
C PHE A 20 3.70 -3.56 9.37
N ASP A 21 3.27 -2.89 10.44
CA ASP A 21 2.30 -3.40 11.40
C ASP A 21 0.86 -2.88 11.17
N ASP A 22 0.69 -1.87 10.29
CA ASP A 22 -0.61 -1.41 9.84
C ASP A 22 -1.45 -2.55 9.24
N GLN A 23 -2.77 -2.50 9.46
CA GLN A 23 -3.69 -3.50 8.93
C GLN A 23 -4.78 -2.85 8.09
N TYR A 24 -5.14 -3.56 7.02
CA TYR A 24 -6.19 -3.23 6.07
C TYR A 24 -7.28 -4.30 6.18
N VAL A 25 -8.43 -3.94 6.74
CA VAL A 25 -9.45 -4.91 7.14
C VAL A 25 -10.67 -4.83 6.22
N PHE A 26 -10.90 -5.92 5.49
CA PHE A 26 -12.05 -6.11 4.63
C PHE A 26 -13.10 -6.94 5.38
N ASN A 27 -14.18 -6.30 5.83
CA ASN A 27 -15.20 -6.95 6.59
C ASN A 27 -16.27 -7.61 5.67
N ALA A 28 -16.86 -8.69 6.14
CA ALA A 28 -17.89 -9.44 5.41
C ALA A 28 -19.18 -8.64 5.16
N ASP A 29 -19.40 -7.57 5.91
CA ASP A 29 -20.53 -6.64 5.74
C ASP A 29 -20.28 -5.56 4.69
N GLY A 30 -19.11 -5.59 4.00
CA GLY A 30 -18.69 -4.62 3.01
C GLY A 30 -18.04 -3.37 3.60
N SER A 31 -17.89 -3.26 4.92
CA SER A 31 -17.12 -2.17 5.51
C SER A 31 -15.61 -2.40 5.39
N PHE A 32 -14.84 -1.31 5.35
CA PHE A 32 -13.38 -1.33 5.28
C PHE A 32 -12.78 -0.48 6.40
N ASN A 33 -11.65 -0.92 6.94
CA ASN A 33 -10.93 -0.16 7.97
C ASN A 33 -9.42 -0.13 7.70
N ASN A 34 -8.83 1.05 7.81
CA ASN A 34 -7.42 1.23 8.07
C ASN A 34 -7.19 1.15 9.58
N VAL A 35 -6.41 0.17 10.05
CA VAL A 35 -6.07 -0.01 11.48
C VAL A 35 -4.58 0.29 11.62
N LEU A 36 -4.27 1.53 11.98
CA LEU A 36 -2.92 2.12 11.92
C LEU A 36 -2.20 2.16 13.29
N GLY A 37 -2.79 1.56 14.31
CA GLY A 37 -2.20 1.55 15.65
C GLY A 37 -2.05 2.95 16.26
N THR A 38 -1.01 3.13 17.06
CA THR A 38 -0.67 4.43 17.67
C THR A 38 0.26 5.27 16.78
N GLU A 39 0.95 4.64 15.84
CA GLU A 39 1.85 5.25 14.89
C GLU A 39 1.71 4.56 13.54
N THR A 40 1.91 5.30 12.46
CA THR A 40 2.03 4.85 11.08
C THR A 40 3.16 5.61 10.39
N TRP A 41 3.53 5.21 9.18
CA TRP A 41 4.49 5.97 8.38
C TRP A 41 3.85 7.24 7.83
N LEU A 42 4.44 8.38 8.15
CA LEU A 42 4.05 9.69 7.66
C LEU A 42 5.12 10.24 6.72
N GLU A 43 4.68 10.85 5.63
CA GLU A 43 5.54 11.58 4.70
C GLU A 43 5.36 13.10 4.91
N ALA A 44 6.37 13.89 4.57
CA ALA A 44 6.39 15.34 4.83
C ALA A 44 5.17 16.10 4.27
N TRP A 45 4.57 15.62 3.17
CA TRP A 45 3.37 16.23 2.59
C TRP A 45 2.15 16.15 3.51
N GLN A 46 2.14 15.26 4.50
CA GLN A 46 1.09 15.13 5.52
C GLN A 46 1.23 16.13 6.67
N GLY A 47 2.17 17.09 6.57
CA GLY A 47 2.35 18.17 7.54
C GLY A 47 3.36 17.88 8.64
N VAL A 48 4.15 16.81 8.52
CA VAL A 48 5.30 16.53 9.39
C VAL A 48 6.58 17.13 8.84
N SER A 49 7.60 17.31 9.68
CA SER A 49 8.85 17.97 9.28
C SER A 49 9.73 17.15 8.32
N SER A 50 9.58 15.84 8.38
CA SER A 50 10.28 14.87 7.52
C SER A 50 9.53 13.55 7.57
N ASP A 51 9.82 12.64 6.65
CA ASP A 51 9.28 11.28 6.67
C ASP A 51 9.67 10.57 7.96
N GLN A 52 8.68 10.02 8.69
CA GLN A 52 8.86 9.44 10.02
C GLN A 52 7.68 8.57 10.46
N CYS A 53 7.88 7.74 11.47
CA CYS A 53 6.76 7.17 12.23
C CYS A 53 6.12 8.24 13.12
N GLY A 54 4.79 8.26 13.17
CA GLY A 54 4.05 9.20 14.00
C GLY A 54 2.56 8.88 14.08
N ALA A 55 1.83 9.59 14.93
CA ALA A 55 0.39 9.40 15.06
C ALA A 55 -0.32 9.64 13.72
N PRO A 56 -1.25 8.78 13.32
CA PRO A 56 -1.99 8.91 12.07
C PRO A 56 -2.63 10.31 11.93
N VAL A 57 -2.60 10.86 10.71
CA VAL A 57 -3.05 12.23 10.40
C VAL A 57 -4.26 12.20 9.48
N ALA A 58 -5.32 12.91 9.87
CA ALA A 58 -6.54 13.05 9.07
C ALA A 58 -6.24 13.68 7.67
N PRO A 59 -6.96 13.24 6.62
CA PRO A 59 -8.05 12.27 6.62
C PRO A 59 -7.61 10.79 6.57
N HIS A 60 -6.30 10.51 6.56
CA HIS A 60 -5.72 9.16 6.39
C HIS A 60 -5.47 8.45 7.74
N ASP A 61 -6.21 8.80 8.77
CA ASP A 61 -6.08 8.29 10.14
C ASP A 61 -7.01 7.09 10.46
N GLY A 62 -7.78 6.63 9.47
CA GLY A 62 -8.73 5.55 9.62
C GLY A 62 -10.02 5.91 10.38
N SER A 63 -10.23 7.19 10.70
CA SER A 63 -11.41 7.65 11.47
C SER A 63 -12.69 7.75 10.63
N ASN A 64 -12.56 7.90 9.31
CA ASN A 64 -13.70 7.99 8.41
C ASN A 64 -14.29 6.61 8.09
N ALA A 65 -15.61 6.55 7.96
CA ALA A 65 -16.29 5.33 7.50
C ALA A 65 -15.88 5.02 6.06
N ALA A 66 -15.57 3.75 5.81
CA ALA A 66 -15.20 3.29 4.47
C ALA A 66 -15.85 1.94 4.13
N THR A 67 -15.99 1.69 2.84
CA THR A 67 -16.51 0.43 2.30
C THR A 67 -15.58 -0.09 1.20
N TRP A 68 -15.75 -1.35 0.82
CA TRP A 68 -15.02 -1.97 -0.27
C TRP A 68 -15.93 -2.77 -1.18
N ASP A 69 -15.54 -2.81 -2.47
CA ASP A 69 -16.16 -3.61 -3.49
C ASP A 69 -15.10 -4.37 -4.28
N TYR A 70 -15.37 -5.63 -4.62
CA TYR A 70 -14.49 -6.45 -5.44
C TYR A 70 -15.19 -6.90 -6.74
N ASN A 71 -14.66 -6.47 -7.86
CA ASN A 71 -15.11 -6.90 -9.18
C ASN A 71 -14.32 -8.13 -9.63
N THR A 72 -14.91 -9.31 -9.50
CA THR A 72 -14.29 -10.59 -9.89
C THR A 72 -13.98 -10.71 -11.37
N GLY A 73 -14.68 -9.94 -12.24
CA GLY A 73 -14.46 -9.97 -13.69
C GLY A 73 -13.22 -9.20 -14.13
N THR A 74 -12.81 -8.19 -13.37
CA THR A 74 -11.64 -7.36 -13.68
C THR A 74 -10.49 -7.56 -12.72
N GLY A 75 -10.72 -8.18 -11.56
CA GLY A 75 -9.74 -8.27 -10.47
C GLY A 75 -9.55 -6.96 -9.72
N ASN A 76 -10.46 -5.99 -9.88
CA ASN A 76 -10.35 -4.69 -9.24
C ASN A 76 -11.03 -4.67 -7.89
N VAL A 77 -10.36 -4.05 -6.92
CA VAL A 77 -10.92 -3.64 -5.63
C VAL A 77 -11.06 -2.13 -5.63
N THR A 78 -12.23 -1.65 -5.23
CA THR A 78 -12.47 -0.24 -4.99
C THR A 78 -12.70 -0.01 -3.50
N ILE A 79 -11.93 0.89 -2.89
CA ILE A 79 -12.12 1.37 -1.53
C ILE A 79 -12.83 2.72 -1.63
N ASN A 80 -13.98 2.84 -0.97
CA ASN A 80 -14.79 4.06 -0.93
C ASN A 80 -14.76 4.63 0.49
N GLY A 81 -14.40 5.89 0.62
CA GLY A 81 -14.31 6.62 1.88
C GLY A 81 -13.16 7.61 1.87
N LEU A 82 -13.40 8.83 2.34
CA LEU A 82 -12.40 9.88 2.35
C LEU A 82 -11.19 9.47 3.21
N GLY A 83 -10.02 9.42 2.58
CA GLY A 83 -8.77 9.08 3.24
C GLY A 83 -8.54 7.58 3.51
N ALA A 84 -9.43 6.70 3.05
CA ALA A 84 -9.20 5.26 3.09
C ALA A 84 -8.29 4.82 1.94
N PHE A 85 -7.36 3.88 2.20
CA PHE A 85 -6.32 3.50 1.24
C PHE A 85 -5.79 2.08 1.48
N LEU A 86 -5.03 1.54 0.51
CA LEU A 86 -4.19 0.35 0.63
C LEU A 86 -2.73 0.74 0.40
N GLY A 87 -1.83 0.29 1.27
CA GLY A 87 -0.41 0.65 1.19
C GLY A 87 -0.14 2.12 1.55
N LEU A 88 0.36 2.91 0.62
CA LEU A 88 0.68 4.31 0.87
C LEU A 88 -0.50 5.24 0.58
N PRO A 89 -0.86 6.15 1.49
CA PRO A 89 -1.99 7.06 1.29
C PRO A 89 -1.78 8.05 0.14
N LYS A 90 -0.53 8.30 -0.29
CA LYS A 90 -0.26 9.17 -1.44
C LYS A 90 -0.61 8.54 -2.78
N ALA A 91 -0.67 7.22 -2.87
CA ALA A 91 -0.90 6.51 -4.13
C ALA A 91 -2.40 6.54 -4.49
N VAL A 92 -2.79 7.45 -5.36
CA VAL A 92 -4.17 7.61 -5.85
C VAL A 92 -4.25 7.50 -7.38
N ASN A 93 -5.42 7.24 -7.95
CA ASN A 93 -5.56 6.92 -9.37
C ASN A 93 -5.23 8.07 -10.33
N GLU A 94 -5.27 9.32 -9.90
CA GLU A 94 -5.03 10.50 -10.76
C GLU A 94 -3.73 11.24 -10.42
N GLY A 95 -2.81 10.57 -9.77
CA GLY A 95 -1.53 11.15 -9.37
C GLY A 95 -1.06 10.65 -8.02
N GLU A 96 -0.09 11.36 -7.46
CA GLU A 96 0.35 11.17 -6.08
C GLU A 96 0.00 12.41 -5.26
N LEU A 97 -0.51 12.21 -4.05
CA LEU A 97 -0.69 13.31 -3.09
C LEU A 97 0.69 13.83 -2.69
N SER A 98 0.89 15.13 -2.80
CA SER A 98 2.16 15.78 -2.47
C SER A 98 1.93 17.20 -1.93
N SER A 99 2.96 17.82 -1.39
CA SER A 99 2.92 19.22 -0.93
C SER A 99 2.93 20.24 -2.07
N ASP A 100 3.48 19.88 -3.24
CA ASP A 100 3.72 20.85 -4.33
C ASP A 100 2.46 21.10 -5.18
N THR A 101 1.71 20.07 -5.49
CA THR A 101 0.45 20.16 -6.23
C THR A 101 -0.46 19.01 -5.79
N PRO A 102 -0.99 19.08 -4.57
CA PRO A 102 -1.80 17.98 -4.08
C PRO A 102 -3.08 17.91 -4.91
N PRO A 103 -3.39 16.80 -5.60
CA PRO A 103 -4.74 16.53 -5.99
C PRO A 103 -5.62 16.53 -4.74
N ALA A 104 -6.91 16.80 -4.89
CA ALA A 104 -7.84 16.62 -3.77
C ALA A 104 -7.81 15.16 -3.32
N VAL A 105 -7.87 14.92 -2.01
CA VAL A 105 -8.00 13.55 -1.49
C VAL A 105 -9.26 12.93 -2.07
N PRO A 106 -9.15 11.80 -2.78
CA PRO A 106 -10.30 11.21 -3.46
C PRO A 106 -11.24 10.53 -2.45
N GLU A 107 -12.53 10.48 -2.80
CA GLU A 107 -13.55 9.72 -2.07
C GLU A 107 -13.50 8.21 -2.39
N SER A 108 -12.73 7.81 -3.40
CA SER A 108 -12.64 6.43 -3.86
C SER A 108 -11.32 6.18 -4.56
N ILE A 109 -10.73 5.02 -4.29
CA ILE A 109 -9.48 4.56 -4.94
C ILE A 109 -9.70 3.14 -5.46
N THR A 110 -9.31 2.90 -6.71
CA THR A 110 -9.40 1.57 -7.34
C THR A 110 -8.03 0.97 -7.57
N TYR A 111 -7.88 -0.27 -7.16
CA TYR A 111 -6.65 -1.06 -7.27
C TYR A 111 -6.89 -2.32 -8.11
N THR A 112 -5.89 -2.77 -8.86
CA THR A 112 -5.88 -4.12 -9.43
C THR A 112 -5.27 -5.08 -8.41
N VAL A 113 -5.97 -6.19 -8.13
CA VAL A 113 -5.58 -7.12 -7.08
C VAL A 113 -5.44 -8.54 -7.61
N THR A 114 -4.40 -9.21 -7.18
CA THR A 114 -4.18 -10.65 -7.40
C THR A 114 -4.03 -11.36 -6.06
N LEU A 115 -4.83 -12.40 -5.83
CA LEU A 115 -4.76 -13.24 -4.63
C LEU A 115 -4.05 -14.56 -4.94
N SER A 116 -3.16 -14.99 -4.04
CA SER A 116 -2.45 -16.26 -4.11
C SER A 116 -2.30 -16.86 -2.71
N GLY A 117 -3.25 -17.68 -2.30
CA GLY A 117 -3.27 -18.24 -0.95
C GLY A 117 -3.44 -17.17 0.13
N SER A 118 -2.43 -17.00 0.97
CA SER A 118 -2.38 -15.97 2.02
C SER A 118 -1.73 -14.66 1.55
N ASP A 119 -1.36 -14.56 0.28
CA ASP A 119 -0.68 -13.39 -0.28
C ASP A 119 -1.62 -12.60 -1.20
N MET A 120 -1.49 -11.29 -1.17
CA MET A 120 -2.23 -10.37 -2.02
C MET A 120 -1.27 -9.36 -2.64
N THR A 121 -1.22 -9.34 -3.97
CA THR A 121 -0.53 -8.29 -4.73
C THR A 121 -1.55 -7.22 -5.11
N VAL A 122 -1.26 -5.99 -4.76
CA VAL A 122 -2.09 -4.81 -5.07
C VAL A 122 -1.28 -3.88 -5.96
N VAL A 123 -1.87 -3.47 -7.08
CA VAL A 123 -1.25 -2.53 -8.02
C VAL A 123 -2.17 -1.34 -8.24
N ILE A 124 -1.62 -0.15 -8.24
CA ILE A 124 -2.32 1.09 -8.60
C ILE A 124 -1.51 1.87 -9.63
N GLU A 125 -2.17 2.35 -10.68
CA GLU A 125 -1.62 3.33 -11.60
C GLU A 125 -1.94 4.73 -11.09
N CYS A 126 -0.91 5.47 -10.66
CA CYS A 126 -1.01 6.83 -10.13
C CYS A 126 -0.84 7.91 -11.19
N GLY A 127 -0.77 7.54 -12.44
CA GLY A 127 -0.58 8.41 -13.60
C GLY A 127 -0.02 7.58 -14.74
N THR A 128 -0.02 8.13 -15.95
CA THR A 128 0.41 7.38 -17.12
C THR A 128 1.80 6.77 -16.94
N GLY A 129 1.87 5.45 -16.82
CA GLY A 129 3.13 4.71 -16.65
C GLY A 129 3.76 4.84 -15.26
N VAL A 130 3.01 5.27 -14.24
CA VAL A 130 3.48 5.32 -12.83
C VAL A 130 2.71 4.31 -12.02
N PHE A 131 3.36 3.22 -11.63
CA PHE A 131 2.71 2.14 -10.90
C PHE A 131 3.35 1.96 -9.52
N TRP A 132 2.50 1.94 -8.47
CA TRP A 132 2.86 1.39 -7.17
C TRP A 132 2.38 -0.05 -7.06
N THR A 133 3.21 -0.88 -6.45
CA THR A 133 2.87 -2.28 -6.13
C THR A 133 3.13 -2.52 -4.65
N PHE A 134 2.15 -3.14 -4.01
CA PHE A 134 2.17 -3.51 -2.60
C PHE A 134 1.98 -5.02 -2.47
N GLN A 135 2.84 -5.68 -1.72
CA GLN A 135 2.71 -7.09 -1.37
C GLN A 135 2.17 -7.19 0.05
N PHE A 136 1.03 -7.82 0.20
CA PHE A 136 0.38 -8.04 1.49
C PHE A 136 0.36 -9.51 1.87
N VAL A 137 0.40 -9.75 3.17
CA VAL A 137 0.17 -11.08 3.77
C VAL A 137 -1.07 -11.02 4.66
N LYS A 138 -1.85 -12.10 4.68
CA LYS A 138 -3.04 -12.20 5.51
C LYS A 138 -2.68 -12.34 6.97
N VAL A 139 -3.34 -11.56 7.82
CA VAL A 139 -3.17 -11.59 9.28
C VAL A 139 -4.17 -12.57 9.87
N GLY A 140 -3.71 -13.78 10.16
CA GLY A 140 -4.57 -14.82 10.76
C GLY A 140 -5.71 -15.25 9.83
N GLY A 141 -6.33 -16.39 10.12
CA GLY A 141 -7.65 -16.65 9.59
C GLY A 141 -7.75 -17.59 8.39
N THR A 142 -8.74 -18.45 8.55
CA THR A 142 -9.41 -19.25 7.53
C THR A 142 -10.75 -18.55 7.26
N GLY A 143 -10.93 -17.95 6.10
CA GLY A 143 -12.16 -17.27 5.71
C GLY A 143 -12.25 -17.13 4.20
N SER A 144 -13.19 -16.33 3.71
CA SER A 144 -13.22 -15.90 2.32
C SER A 144 -11.82 -15.47 1.85
N PRO A 145 -11.43 -15.77 0.63
CA PRO A 145 -10.09 -15.40 0.12
C PRO A 145 -9.76 -13.94 0.33
N PHE A 146 -10.72 -13.03 0.23
CA PHE A 146 -10.53 -11.59 0.31
C PHE A 146 -10.73 -11.03 1.73
N GLU A 147 -11.80 -11.44 2.40
CA GLU A 147 -12.19 -10.93 3.72
C GLU A 147 -11.13 -11.21 4.80
N GLY A 148 -11.03 -10.29 5.76
CA GLY A 148 -10.12 -10.36 6.88
C GLY A 148 -9.09 -9.24 6.90
N ALA A 149 -8.14 -9.32 7.81
CA ALA A 149 -7.07 -8.36 7.95
C ALA A 149 -5.86 -8.73 7.07
N TRP A 150 -5.29 -7.74 6.44
CA TRP A 150 -4.08 -7.82 5.62
C TRP A 150 -3.07 -6.81 6.11
N LYS A 151 -1.80 -7.10 6.01
CA LYS A 151 -0.71 -6.16 6.27
C LYS A 151 0.36 -6.26 5.20
N MET A 152 1.19 -5.24 5.05
CA MET A 152 2.35 -5.30 4.17
C MET A 152 3.24 -6.49 4.54
N ALA A 153 3.70 -7.24 3.54
CA ALA A 153 4.70 -8.28 3.74
C ALA A 153 5.98 -7.65 4.32
N PRO A 154 6.48 -8.10 5.48
CA PRO A 154 7.65 -7.47 6.12
C PRO A 154 8.95 -7.94 5.47
N GLU A 155 9.08 -7.69 4.17
CA GLU A 155 10.24 -8.13 3.37
C GLU A 155 10.67 -7.07 2.35
N ALA A 156 11.89 -7.18 1.87
CA ALA A 156 12.40 -6.32 0.80
C ALA A 156 11.60 -6.53 -0.49
N GLY A 157 11.29 -5.44 -1.19
CA GLY A 157 10.50 -5.48 -2.42
C GLY A 157 8.99 -5.62 -2.20
N ALA A 158 8.50 -5.56 -0.97
CA ALA A 158 7.06 -5.57 -0.70
C ALA A 158 6.37 -4.27 -1.14
N LEU A 159 7.12 -3.19 -1.23
CA LEU A 159 6.67 -1.88 -1.70
C LEU A 159 7.57 -1.44 -2.85
N MET A 160 6.98 -1.20 -4.01
CA MET A 160 7.73 -0.89 -5.23
C MET A 160 7.03 0.17 -6.07
N VAL A 161 7.81 0.99 -6.76
CA VAL A 161 7.32 1.93 -7.79
C VAL A 161 8.15 1.81 -9.07
N GLY A 162 7.50 1.91 -10.22
CA GLY A 162 8.14 1.81 -11.54
C GLY A 162 7.15 2.02 -12.69
N PRO A 163 7.65 2.00 -13.94
CA PRO A 163 6.90 2.38 -15.13
C PRO A 163 5.93 1.33 -15.66
N ALA A 164 5.91 0.15 -15.08
CA ALA A 164 5.04 -0.95 -15.53
C ALA A 164 4.50 -1.77 -14.37
N ALA A 165 3.27 -2.26 -14.53
CA ALA A 165 2.65 -3.18 -13.58
C ALA A 165 3.23 -4.59 -13.76
N ASN A 166 3.96 -5.11 -12.80
CA ASN A 166 4.42 -6.51 -12.72
C ASN A 166 5.14 -7.07 -13.96
N ASP A 167 5.78 -6.27 -14.79
CA ASP A 167 6.35 -6.80 -16.02
C ASP A 167 7.73 -7.47 -15.84
N GLY A 168 8.33 -7.39 -14.65
CA GLY A 168 9.57 -8.11 -14.31
C GLY A 168 10.76 -7.89 -15.26
N SER A 169 10.61 -7.01 -16.27
CA SER A 169 11.58 -6.82 -17.35
C SER A 169 12.77 -5.95 -16.95
N TRP A 170 12.68 -5.25 -15.83
CA TRP A 170 13.70 -4.35 -15.32
C TRP A 170 13.99 -4.63 -13.84
N TRP A 171 14.98 -5.44 -13.60
CA TRP A 171 15.68 -5.70 -12.35
C TRP A 171 14.82 -5.87 -11.07
N SER A 172 14.68 -7.10 -10.62
CA SER A 172 14.27 -7.44 -9.26
C SER A 172 15.52 -7.53 -8.39
N ASN A 173 15.53 -6.91 -7.19
CA ASN A 173 16.60 -7.16 -6.23
C ASN A 173 16.61 -8.66 -5.88
N SER A 174 17.67 -9.36 -6.24
CA SER A 174 17.89 -10.71 -5.74
C SER A 174 18.33 -10.64 -4.26
N ALA A 175 18.13 -11.72 -3.52
CA ALA A 175 18.64 -11.82 -2.15
C ALA A 175 20.17 -11.58 -2.06
N GLU A 176 20.90 -11.73 -3.15
CA GLU A 176 22.34 -11.47 -3.27
C GLU A 176 22.64 -9.97 -3.35
N ASP A 177 21.77 -9.15 -3.93
CA ASP A 177 21.94 -7.70 -4.00
C ASP A 177 21.78 -7.01 -2.65
N VAL A 178 20.96 -7.57 -1.77
CA VAL A 178 20.80 -7.11 -0.39
C VAL A 178 22.08 -7.35 0.40
N THR A 179 22.78 -8.45 0.14
CA THR A 179 24.04 -8.81 0.81
C THR A 179 25.24 -8.00 0.30
N ALA A 180 25.25 -7.61 -0.97
CA ALA A 180 26.36 -6.88 -1.60
C ALA A 180 26.42 -5.39 -1.24
N ARG A 181 25.32 -4.81 -0.71
CA ARG A 181 25.25 -3.38 -0.31
C ARG A 181 25.33 -3.13 1.20
N ALA A 182 25.51 -4.18 1.99
CA ALA A 182 25.79 -4.10 3.42
C ALA A 182 27.30 -3.86 3.66
N CYS A 183 27.82 -2.69 3.25
CA CYS A 183 29.14 -2.20 3.61
C CYS A 183 29.04 -0.74 4.06
#